data_fb5cc3a7f1dfc1e241a20106cc3715ab
#
_entry.id   fb5cc3a7f1dfc1e241a20106cc3715ab
#
_cell.length_a   1.000
_cell.length_b   1.000
_cell.length_c   1.000
_cell.angle_alpha   90.00
_cell.angle_beta   90.00
_cell.angle_gamma   90.00
#
_symmetry.space_group_name_H-M   'P 1'
#
loop_
_entity.id
_entity.type
_entity.pdbx_description
1 polymer ?
#
loop_
_entity_poly.entity_id
_entity_poly.type
_entity_poly.pdbx_seq_one_letter_code
_entity_poly.pdbx_strand_id
1 'polypeptide(L)'
;MQSQRIRIRLKAFDYKLIDQSAQEIVDTAKRTGAVVRGPVPLPTRIQRFDILRSPHVNKTSRDQFEIRTHQRLMDNIDPTDKTVDALMKLDLAAGVDVEIKVQ
;
A
#
# COMPACT_ATOMS: atom_id res chain seq x y z
N MET A 1 -13.06 27.89 -6.06
CA MET A 1 -12.83 27.09 -4.85
C MET A 1 -12.03 25.85 -5.17
N GLN A 2 -10.88 25.70 -4.56
CA GLN A 2 -10.04 24.53 -4.81
C GLN A 2 -10.47 23.40 -3.89
N SER A 3 -10.83 22.26 -4.47
CA SER A 3 -11.12 21.08 -3.69
C SER A 3 -9.80 20.42 -3.27
N GLN A 4 -9.70 20.09 -2.00
CA GLN A 4 -8.56 19.36 -1.48
C GLN A 4 -8.68 17.89 -1.84
N ARG A 5 -7.53 17.24 -1.98
CA ARG A 5 -7.47 15.83 -2.29
C ARG A 5 -6.35 15.22 -1.47
N ILE A 6 -6.62 14.09 -0.88
CA ILE A 6 -5.58 13.28 -0.22
C ILE A 6 -5.35 12.05 -1.06
N ARG A 7 -4.13 11.89 -1.53
CA ARG A 7 -3.73 10.70 -2.28
C ARG A 7 -2.96 9.78 -1.36
N ILE A 8 -3.42 8.54 -1.27
CA ILE A 8 -2.82 7.53 -0.40
C ILE A 8 -2.31 6.40 -1.26
N ARG A 9 -1.03 6.09 -1.11
CA ARG A 9 -0.39 4.96 -1.78
C ARG A 9 0.03 3.96 -0.73
N LEU A 10 -0.39 2.71 -0.91
CA LEU A 10 -0.02 1.61 -0.03
C LEU A 10 0.93 0.67 -0.77
N LYS A 11 1.91 0.17 -0.05
CA LYS A 11 2.83 -0.85 -0.55
C LYS A 11 2.99 -1.93 0.49
N ALA A 12 2.95 -3.17 0.07
CA ALA A 12 3.18 -4.31 0.96
C ALA A 12 3.62 -5.51 0.14
N PHE A 13 4.34 -6.42 0.80
CA PHE A 13 4.71 -7.68 0.19
C PHE A 13 3.57 -8.69 0.23
N ASP A 14 2.65 -8.54 1.17
CA ASP A 14 1.51 -9.45 1.33
C ASP A 14 0.24 -8.77 0.78
N TYR A 15 -0.37 -9.41 -0.21
CA TYR A 15 -1.56 -8.84 -0.84
C TYR A 15 -2.77 -8.82 0.11
N LYS A 16 -2.84 -9.76 1.05
CA LYS A 16 -3.95 -9.78 2.01
C LYS A 16 -3.86 -8.62 2.98
N LEU A 17 -2.66 -8.34 3.48
CA LEU A 17 -2.45 -7.21 4.38
C LEU A 17 -2.75 -5.88 3.70
N ILE A 18 -2.33 -5.72 2.45
CA ILE A 18 -2.56 -4.48 1.73
C ILE A 18 -4.05 -4.27 1.46
N ASP A 19 -4.79 -5.34 1.15
CA ASP A 19 -6.22 -5.23 0.90
C ASP A 19 -6.98 -4.92 2.20
N GLN A 20 -6.60 -5.52 3.31
CA GLN A 20 -7.19 -5.21 4.61
C GLN A 20 -6.93 -3.76 5.00
N SER A 21 -5.70 -3.30 4.84
CA SER A 21 -5.34 -1.91 5.16
C SER A 21 -6.08 -0.93 4.27
N ALA A 22 -6.20 -1.23 2.98
CA ALA A 22 -6.95 -0.40 2.06
C ALA A 22 -8.42 -0.30 2.49
N GLN A 23 -9.02 -1.41 2.91
CA GLN A 23 -10.40 -1.43 3.36
C GLN A 23 -10.58 -0.60 4.63
N GLU A 24 -9.66 -0.70 5.57
CA GLU A 24 -9.70 0.11 6.80
C GLU A 24 -9.63 1.60 6.50
N ILE A 25 -8.79 1.99 5.56
CA ILE A 25 -8.68 3.40 5.16
C ILE A 25 -9.97 3.88 4.50
N VAL A 26 -10.55 3.06 3.62
CA VAL A 26 -11.81 3.39 2.96
C VAL A 26 -12.93 3.55 3.98
N ASP A 27 -13.05 2.62 4.91
CA ASP A 27 -14.09 2.67 5.93
C ASP A 27 -13.94 3.89 6.83
N THR A 28 -12.71 4.21 7.22
CA THR A 28 -12.40 5.37 8.05
C THR A 28 -12.78 6.66 7.32
N ALA A 29 -12.39 6.79 6.06
CA ALA A 29 -12.69 7.97 5.28
C ALA A 29 -14.20 8.15 5.07
N LYS A 30 -14.92 7.08 4.80
CA LYS A 30 -16.37 7.13 4.63
C LYS A 30 -17.08 7.55 5.90
N ARG A 31 -16.62 7.09 7.06
CA ARG A 31 -17.20 7.48 8.35
C ARG A 31 -17.06 8.97 8.60
N THR A 32 -16.04 9.60 8.07
CA THR A 32 -15.79 11.01 8.26
C THR A 32 -16.42 11.88 7.17
N GLY A 33 -17.13 11.27 6.23
CA GLY A 33 -17.87 11.99 5.20
C GLY A 33 -17.11 12.30 3.94
N ALA A 34 -15.88 11.81 3.79
CA ALA A 34 -15.10 12.02 2.58
C ALA A 34 -15.56 11.08 1.47
N VAL A 35 -15.41 11.54 0.24
CA VAL A 35 -15.65 10.72 -0.94
C VAL A 35 -14.35 9.99 -1.29
N VAL A 36 -14.43 8.67 -1.38
CA VAL A 36 -13.26 7.84 -1.64
C VAL A 36 -13.34 7.27 -3.05
N ARG A 37 -12.28 7.45 -3.81
CA ARG A 37 -12.09 6.81 -5.11
C ARG A 37 -11.00 5.75 -5.01
N GLY A 38 -11.33 4.56 -5.43
CA GLY A 38 -10.45 3.42 -5.32
C GLY A 38 -10.88 2.49 -4.21
N PRO A 39 -10.05 1.61 -3.73
CA PRO A 39 -8.63 1.45 -4.08
C PRO A 39 -8.44 0.87 -5.48
N VAL A 40 -7.43 1.39 -6.19
CA VAL A 40 -7.06 0.92 -7.51
C VAL A 40 -5.77 0.12 -7.39
N PRO A 41 -5.75 -1.15 -7.82
CA PRO A 41 -4.50 -1.90 -7.82
C PRO A 41 -3.57 -1.35 -8.90
N LEU A 42 -2.35 -1.05 -8.50
CA LEU A 42 -1.29 -0.71 -9.44
C LEU A 42 -0.54 -1.98 -9.83
N PRO A 43 0.22 -1.96 -10.93
CA PRO A 43 0.99 -3.13 -11.32
C PRO A 43 1.91 -3.60 -10.20
N THR A 44 1.89 -4.90 -9.94
CA THR A 44 2.75 -5.51 -8.92
C THR A 44 4.18 -5.49 -9.41
N ARG A 45 5.08 -4.94 -8.60
CA ARG A 45 6.50 -4.94 -8.91
C ARG A 45 7.10 -6.27 -8.49
N ILE A 46 7.75 -6.94 -9.42
CA ILE A 46 8.39 -8.23 -9.17
C ILE A 46 9.90 -8.03 -9.30
N GLN A 47 10.62 -8.38 -8.24
CA GLN A 47 12.08 -8.38 -8.24
C GLN A 47 12.53 -9.83 -8.06
N ARG A 48 13.44 -10.26 -8.92
CA ARG A 48 13.99 -11.61 -8.87
C ARG A 48 15.47 -11.54 -8.54
N PHE A 49 15.87 -12.37 -7.59
CA PHE A 49 17.24 -12.45 -7.14
C PHE A 49 17.73 -13.88 -7.27
N ASP A 50 18.92 -14.04 -7.84
CA ASP A 50 19.63 -15.32 -7.84
C ASP A 50 20.60 -15.34 -6.68
N ILE A 51 20.51 -16.34 -5.84
CA ILE A 51 21.44 -16.53 -4.73
C ILE A 51 22.23 -17.81 -4.96
N LEU A 52 23.56 -17.65 -4.96
CA LEU A 52 24.47 -18.78 -4.96
C LEU A 52 24.76 -19.18 -3.51
N ARG A 53 24.27 -20.34 -3.10
CA ARG A 53 24.48 -20.80 -1.72
C ARG A 53 25.89 -21.26 -1.44
N SER A 54 26.57 -21.81 -2.43
CA SER A 54 27.93 -22.27 -2.25
C SER A 54 28.68 -22.19 -3.57
N PRO A 55 29.88 -21.60 -3.57
CA PRO A 55 30.67 -21.53 -4.80
C PRO A 55 31.24 -22.86 -5.23
N HIS A 56 31.25 -23.87 -4.38
CA HIS A 56 31.82 -25.18 -4.68
C HIS A 56 30.79 -26.21 -5.12
N VAL A 57 29.52 -25.86 -4.97
CA VAL A 57 28.48 -26.80 -5.33
C VAL A 57 28.04 -26.51 -6.77
N ASN A 58 27.63 -27.53 -7.42
CA ASN A 58 27.24 -27.49 -8.80
C ASN A 58 26.03 -26.56 -9.01
N LYS A 59 25.62 -26.48 -10.26
CA LYS A 59 24.60 -25.50 -10.71
C LYS A 59 23.24 -25.62 -10.03
N THR A 60 22.98 -26.69 -9.30
CA THR A 60 21.69 -26.91 -8.64
C THR A 60 21.53 -26.15 -7.33
N SER A 61 22.59 -25.51 -6.85
CA SER A 61 22.54 -24.76 -5.59
C SER A 61 22.08 -23.33 -5.75
N ARG A 62 21.61 -22.93 -6.92
CA ARG A 62 21.05 -21.60 -7.12
C ARG A 62 19.62 -21.57 -6.63
N ASP A 63 19.36 -20.67 -5.68
CA ASP A 63 18.00 -20.34 -5.27
C ASP A 63 17.58 -19.04 -5.92
N GLN A 64 16.40 -19.04 -6.48
CA GLN A 64 15.78 -17.82 -6.99
C GLN A 64 14.79 -17.30 -5.98
N PHE A 65 14.93 -16.03 -5.63
CA PHE A 65 13.95 -15.34 -4.81
C PHE A 65 13.16 -14.38 -5.66
N GLU A 66 11.85 -14.41 -5.48
CA GLU A 66 10.97 -13.38 -6.00
C GLU A 66 10.43 -12.55 -4.85
N ILE A 67 10.59 -11.24 -4.96
CA ILE A 67 9.93 -10.30 -4.07
C ILE A 67 8.85 -9.60 -4.87
N ARG A 68 7.61 -9.76 -4.45
CA ARG A 68 6.46 -9.10 -5.08
C ARG A 68 6.01 -7.97 -4.18
N THR A 69 6.03 -6.76 -4.73
CA THR A 69 5.54 -5.59 -4.04
C THR A 69 4.20 -5.21 -4.62
N HIS A 70 3.15 -5.39 -3.82
CA HIS A 70 1.81 -5.00 -4.19
C HIS A 70 1.59 -3.53 -3.88
N GLN A 71 0.85 -2.84 -4.73
CA GLN A 71 0.58 -1.43 -4.56
C GLN A 71 -0.91 -1.16 -4.75
N ARG A 72 -1.43 -0.25 -3.94
CA ARG A 72 -2.80 0.24 -4.07
C ARG A 72 -2.78 1.76 -3.99
N LEU A 73 -3.63 2.39 -4.80
CA LEU A 73 -3.76 3.83 -4.82
C LEU A 73 -5.20 4.19 -4.56
N MET A 74 -5.42 5.18 -3.70
CA MET A 74 -6.76 5.71 -3.47
C MET A 74 -6.70 7.21 -3.27
N ASP A 75 -7.78 7.88 -3.66
CA ASP A 75 -7.93 9.32 -3.50
C ASP A 75 -9.13 9.59 -2.59
N ASN A 76 -8.92 10.45 -1.61
CA ASN A 76 -10.00 11.00 -0.80
C ASN A 76 -10.26 12.41 -1.31
N ILE A 77 -11.49 12.64 -1.77
CA ILE A 77 -11.90 13.92 -2.33
C ILE A 77 -12.70 14.69 -1.28
N ASP A 78 -12.41 15.96 -1.16
CA ASP A 78 -13.04 16.85 -0.17
C ASP A 78 -12.95 16.31 1.25
N PRO A 79 -11.74 16.00 1.74
CA PRO A 79 -11.59 15.50 3.10
C PRO A 79 -11.91 16.62 4.09
N THR A 80 -12.51 16.23 5.21
CA THR A 80 -12.72 17.14 6.34
C THR A 80 -11.52 17.06 7.28
N ASP A 81 -11.45 17.97 8.24
CA ASP A 81 -10.43 17.90 9.29
C ASP A 81 -10.53 16.58 10.06
N LYS A 82 -11.74 16.07 10.23
CA LYS A 82 -11.97 14.78 10.86
C LYS A 82 -11.37 13.63 10.05
N THR A 83 -11.45 13.71 8.72
CA THR A 83 -10.85 12.69 7.84
C THR A 83 -9.35 12.66 8.01
N VAL A 84 -8.69 13.80 7.99
CA VAL A 84 -7.24 13.89 8.15
C VAL A 84 -6.83 13.33 9.51
N ASP A 85 -7.50 13.76 10.59
CA ASP A 85 -7.22 13.26 11.93
C ASP A 85 -7.40 11.76 12.04
N ALA A 86 -8.50 11.23 11.51
CA ALA A 86 -8.78 9.80 11.58
C ALA A 86 -7.73 8.99 10.84
N LEU A 87 -7.29 9.47 9.66
CA LEU A 87 -6.26 8.77 8.89
C LEU A 87 -4.90 8.82 9.59
N MET A 88 -4.57 9.93 10.24
CA MET A 88 -3.32 10.06 10.98
C MET A 88 -3.28 9.17 12.23
N LYS A 89 -4.44 8.90 12.81
CA LYS A 89 -4.54 8.04 14.00
C LYS A 89 -4.75 6.57 13.68
N LEU A 90 -4.94 6.26 12.40
CA LEU A 90 -5.23 4.89 11.98
C LEU A 90 -3.98 4.03 12.17
N ASP A 91 -4.14 2.94 12.90
CA ASP A 91 -3.07 2.00 13.18
C ASP A 91 -3.15 0.86 12.17
N LEU A 92 -2.31 0.91 11.16
CA LEU A 92 -2.29 -0.10 10.12
C LEU A 92 -1.39 -1.26 10.49
N ALA A 93 -1.59 -2.39 9.81
CA ALA A 93 -0.81 -3.59 10.06
C ALA A 93 0.66 -3.35 9.78
N ALA A 94 1.52 -3.96 10.58
CA ALA A 94 2.96 -3.97 10.32
C ALA A 94 3.22 -4.62 8.95
N GLY A 95 4.17 -4.09 8.21
CA GLY A 95 4.50 -4.61 6.88
C GLY A 95 3.78 -3.89 5.74
N VAL A 96 2.94 -2.91 6.05
CA VAL A 96 2.31 -2.05 5.05
C VAL A 96 2.93 -0.67 5.12
N ASP A 97 3.50 -0.23 4.02
CA ASP A 97 4.05 1.12 3.90
C ASP A 97 2.99 2.05 3.34
N VAL A 98 2.79 3.18 4.00
CA VAL A 98 1.74 4.15 3.65
C VAL A 98 2.39 5.47 3.29
N GLU A 99 2.06 5.97 2.13
CA GLU A 99 2.49 7.29 1.67
C GLU A 99 1.25 8.15 1.47
N ILE A 100 1.21 9.30 2.12
CA ILE A 100 0.07 10.21 2.07
C ILE A 100 0.53 11.54 1.51
N LYS A 101 -0.14 12.00 0.45
CA LYS A 101 0.10 13.31 -0.14
C LYS A 101 -1.18 14.12 -0.12
N VAL A 102 -1.07 15.34 0.37
CA VAL A 102 -2.18 16.30 0.34
C VAL A 102 -1.98 17.20 -0.87
N GLN A 103 -2.97 17.26 -1.72
CA GLN A 103 -2.94 18.07 -2.93
C GLN A 103 -4.02 19.14 -2.93
#